data_b3db24e33bd92708b2e27c1809e5b341
#
_entry.id   b3db24e33bd92708b2e27c1809e5b341
#
_cell.length_a   1.000
_cell.length_b   1.000
_cell.length_c   1.000
_cell.angle_alpha   90.00
_cell.angle_beta   90.00
_cell.angle_gamma   90.00
#
_symmetry.space_group_name_H-M   'P 1'
#
loop_
_entity.id
_entity.type
_entity.pdbx_description
1 polymer ?
#
loop_
_entity_poly.entity_id
_entity_poly.type
_entity_poly.pdbx_seq_one_letter_code
_entity_poly.pdbx_strand_id
1 'polypeptide(L)'
;MGLFDKIKGAVMGAANDVKAAYHEASLMSLESLCEAMKDLKRMDPKMLGCRQALSEKCQAMTDDQLEEFYAYIKKLGTILKAHPGREAVENVLVERNIYIRNEDGTLSKNFRLFK
;
A
#
# COMPACT_ATOMS: atom_id res chain seq x y z
N MET A 1 -7.06 23.78 -30.05
CA MET A 1 -6.68 22.93 -28.96
C MET A 1 -7.72 21.87 -28.72
N GLY A 2 -7.32 20.66 -28.84
CA GLY A 2 -8.23 19.54 -28.86
C GLY A 2 -8.39 18.83 -27.54
N LEU A 3 -9.24 17.86 -27.56
CA LEU A 3 -9.51 16.96 -26.43
C LEU A 3 -8.22 16.32 -25.89
N PHE A 4 -7.23 16.06 -26.75
CA PHE A 4 -5.95 15.46 -26.37
C PHE A 4 -5.15 16.32 -25.42
N ASP A 5 -5.18 17.64 -25.56
CA ASP A 5 -4.44 18.53 -24.66
C ASP A 5 -5.04 18.50 -23.24
N LYS A 6 -6.36 18.39 -23.13
CA LYS A 6 -7.03 18.27 -21.85
C LYS A 6 -6.69 16.95 -21.16
N ILE A 7 -6.70 15.85 -21.91
CA ILE A 7 -6.36 14.53 -21.40
C ILE A 7 -4.91 14.49 -20.95
N LYS A 8 -4.00 15.02 -21.76
CA LYS A 8 -2.58 15.09 -21.45
C LYS A 8 -2.32 15.92 -20.19
N GLY A 9 -2.98 17.07 -20.04
CA GLY A 9 -2.87 17.91 -18.86
C GLY A 9 -3.38 17.19 -17.61
N ALA A 10 -4.52 16.49 -17.70
CA ALA A 10 -5.07 15.73 -16.59
C ALA A 10 -4.16 14.59 -16.17
N VAL A 11 -3.56 13.85 -17.14
CA VAL A 11 -2.62 12.77 -16.85
C VAL A 11 -1.35 13.30 -16.18
N MET A 12 -0.81 14.42 -16.66
CA MET A 12 0.36 15.05 -16.05
C MET A 12 0.07 15.56 -14.63
N GLY A 13 -1.12 16.12 -14.42
CA GLY A 13 -1.56 16.55 -13.10
C GLY A 13 -1.66 15.38 -12.12
N ALA A 14 -2.24 14.26 -12.55
CA ALA A 14 -2.33 13.07 -11.74
C ALA A 14 -0.95 12.50 -11.40
N ALA A 15 -0.02 12.49 -12.36
CA ALA A 15 1.35 12.03 -12.13
C ALA A 15 2.08 12.89 -11.11
N ASN A 16 1.89 14.22 -11.18
CA ASN A 16 2.47 15.14 -10.21
C ASN A 16 1.87 14.94 -8.82
N ASP A 17 0.56 14.69 -8.73
CA ASP A 17 -0.11 14.40 -7.46
C ASP A 17 0.42 13.11 -6.83
N VAL A 18 0.68 12.08 -7.64
CA VAL A 18 1.27 10.82 -7.16
C VAL A 18 2.68 11.06 -6.60
N LYS A 19 3.53 11.81 -7.32
CA LYS A 19 4.89 12.12 -6.89
C LYS A 19 4.90 12.94 -5.60
N ALA A 20 4.05 13.95 -5.50
CA ALA A 20 3.96 14.80 -4.32
C ALA A 20 3.48 13.98 -3.11
N ALA A 21 2.46 13.14 -3.30
CA ALA A 21 1.94 12.27 -2.25
C ALA A 21 2.98 11.25 -1.80
N TYR A 22 3.71 10.66 -2.73
CA TYR A 22 4.81 9.74 -2.44
C TYR A 22 5.88 10.40 -1.57
N HIS A 23 6.34 11.56 -1.98
CA HIS A 23 7.37 12.30 -1.25
C HIS A 23 6.91 12.65 0.16
N GLU A 24 5.71 13.17 0.30
CA GLU A 24 5.12 13.52 1.59
C GLU A 24 4.94 12.28 2.47
N ALA A 25 4.40 11.20 1.89
CA ALA A 25 4.18 9.95 2.60
C ALA A 25 5.48 9.30 3.07
N SER A 26 6.56 9.42 2.29
CA SER A 26 7.86 8.86 2.66
C SER A 26 8.45 9.51 3.92
N LEU A 27 8.04 10.75 4.21
CA LEU A 27 8.48 11.49 5.41
C LEU A 27 7.60 11.21 6.62
N MET A 28 6.45 10.59 6.45
CA MET A 28 5.52 10.30 7.54
C MET A 28 5.92 9.05 8.32
N SER A 29 5.50 8.99 9.60
CA SER A 29 5.54 7.74 10.35
C SER A 29 4.52 6.76 9.77
N LEU A 30 4.70 5.47 10.05
CA LEU A 30 3.76 4.43 9.58
C LEU A 30 2.34 4.71 10.06
N GLU A 31 2.17 5.10 11.31
CA GLU A 31 0.86 5.40 11.88
C GLU A 31 0.20 6.59 11.19
N SER A 32 0.95 7.68 10.99
CA SER A 32 0.45 8.87 10.30
C SER A 32 0.08 8.56 8.86
N LEU A 33 0.88 7.77 8.17
CA LEU A 33 0.62 7.36 6.80
C LEU A 33 -0.66 6.52 6.70
N CYS A 34 -0.83 5.56 7.60
CA CYS A 34 -2.03 4.73 7.63
C CYS A 34 -3.28 5.56 7.90
N GLU A 35 -3.22 6.54 8.81
CA GLU A 35 -4.34 7.43 9.09
C GLU A 35 -4.67 8.32 7.88
N ALA A 36 -3.66 8.86 7.22
CA ALA A 36 -3.86 9.66 6.00
C ALA A 36 -4.52 8.85 4.89
N MET A 37 -4.12 7.60 4.72
CA MET A 37 -4.70 6.72 3.70
C MET A 37 -6.17 6.39 3.94
N LYS A 38 -6.61 6.34 5.19
CA LYS A 38 -8.01 6.11 5.53
C LYS A 38 -8.93 7.20 4.99
N ASP A 39 -8.44 8.43 4.97
CA ASP A 39 -9.23 9.59 4.54
C ASP A 39 -9.23 9.79 3.03
N LEU A 40 -8.36 9.09 2.30
CA LEU A 40 -8.30 9.18 0.85
C LEU A 40 -9.27 8.21 0.19
N LYS A 41 -9.85 8.63 -0.93
CA LYS A 41 -10.65 7.76 -1.78
C LYS A 41 -9.72 6.79 -2.53
N ARG A 42 -10.17 5.57 -2.76
CA ARG A 42 -9.36 4.55 -3.47
C ARG A 42 -8.90 4.99 -4.85
N MET A 43 -9.71 5.80 -5.54
CA MET A 43 -9.41 6.27 -6.89
C MET A 43 -8.60 7.58 -6.89
N ASP A 44 -8.30 8.14 -5.72
CA ASP A 44 -7.49 9.34 -5.63
C ASP A 44 -6.07 9.03 -6.10
N PRO A 45 -5.49 9.83 -7.03
CA PRO A 45 -4.09 9.64 -7.47
C PRO A 45 -3.10 9.64 -6.31
N LYS A 46 -3.38 10.38 -5.25
CA LYS A 46 -2.53 10.43 -4.04
C LYS A 46 -2.42 9.05 -3.37
N MET A 47 -3.43 8.20 -3.51
CA MET A 47 -3.42 6.85 -2.96
C MET A 47 -2.28 6.01 -3.54
N LEU A 48 -1.99 6.15 -4.84
CA LEU A 48 -0.88 5.44 -5.49
C LEU A 48 0.46 5.83 -4.88
N GLY A 49 0.68 7.13 -4.65
CA GLY A 49 1.89 7.63 -4.00
C GLY A 49 2.04 7.10 -2.57
N CYS A 50 0.95 7.10 -1.82
CA CYS A 50 0.94 6.58 -0.45
C CYS A 50 1.23 5.08 -0.42
N ARG A 51 0.64 4.30 -1.31
CA ARG A 51 0.88 2.86 -1.41
C ARG A 51 2.33 2.54 -1.76
N GLN A 52 2.90 3.32 -2.67
CA GLN A 52 4.30 3.15 -3.07
C GLN A 52 5.24 3.42 -1.89
N ALA A 53 5.02 4.52 -1.17
CA ALA A 53 5.80 4.85 0.03
C ALA A 53 5.65 3.77 1.10
N LEU A 54 4.43 3.28 1.32
CA LEU A 54 4.16 2.23 2.28
C LEU A 54 4.89 0.94 1.91
N SER A 55 4.85 0.55 0.64
CA SER A 55 5.56 -0.63 0.14
C SER A 55 7.07 -0.54 0.41
N GLU A 56 7.67 0.62 0.13
CA GLU A 56 9.10 0.84 0.39
C GLU A 56 9.43 0.76 1.87
N LYS A 57 8.58 1.33 2.73
CA LYS A 57 8.76 1.23 4.18
C LYS A 57 8.69 -0.22 4.66
N CYS A 58 7.76 -1.01 4.09
CA CYS A 58 7.64 -2.43 4.39
C CYS A 58 8.86 -3.22 3.94
N GLN A 59 9.41 -2.89 2.79
CA GLN A 59 10.62 -3.56 2.28
C GLN A 59 11.84 -3.31 3.16
N ALA A 60 11.86 -2.22 3.91
CA ALA A 60 12.93 -1.91 4.84
C ALA A 60 12.77 -2.61 6.21
N MET A 61 11.63 -3.23 6.47
CA MET A 61 11.35 -3.92 7.74
C MET A 61 11.98 -5.31 7.79
N THR A 62 12.27 -5.77 9.01
CA THR A 62 12.56 -7.19 9.25
C THR A 62 11.28 -8.01 9.07
N ASP A 63 11.40 -9.32 8.94
CA ASP A 63 10.24 -10.20 8.80
C ASP A 63 9.30 -10.08 10.00
N ASP A 64 9.83 -10.03 11.21
CA ASP A 64 9.05 -9.88 12.43
C ASP A 64 8.30 -8.54 12.47
N GLN A 65 8.98 -7.46 12.12
CA GLN A 65 8.37 -6.13 12.04
C GLN A 65 7.26 -6.10 11.01
N LEU A 66 7.48 -6.74 9.87
CA LEU A 66 6.50 -6.80 8.79
C LEU A 66 5.25 -7.57 9.21
N GLU A 67 5.40 -8.70 9.90
CA GLU A 67 4.27 -9.47 10.42
C GLU A 67 3.49 -8.68 11.48
N GLU A 68 4.17 -7.99 12.38
CA GLU A 68 3.53 -7.12 13.38
C GLU A 68 2.75 -6.00 12.71
N PHE A 69 3.34 -5.37 11.70
CA PHE A 69 2.67 -4.31 10.98
C PHE A 69 1.47 -4.82 10.20
N TYR A 70 1.56 -6.00 9.62
CA TYR A 70 0.43 -6.63 8.95
C TYR A 70 -0.73 -6.87 9.92
N ALA A 71 -0.45 -7.37 11.12
CA ALA A 71 -1.49 -7.54 12.14
C ALA A 71 -2.14 -6.20 12.51
N TYR A 72 -1.34 -5.14 12.62
CA TYR A 72 -1.83 -3.78 12.89
C TYR A 72 -2.74 -3.28 11.77
N ILE A 73 -2.31 -3.37 10.51
CA ILE A 73 -3.07 -2.83 9.38
C ILE A 73 -4.37 -3.60 9.14
N LYS A 74 -4.41 -4.90 9.46
CA LYS A 74 -5.64 -5.69 9.38
C LYS A 74 -6.69 -5.19 10.38
N LYS A 75 -6.26 -4.70 11.53
CA LYS A 75 -7.17 -4.15 12.55
C LYS A 75 -7.74 -2.79 12.18
N LEU A 76 -7.08 -2.05 11.30
CA LEU A 76 -7.56 -0.74 10.85
C LEU A 76 -8.72 -0.83 9.88
N GLY A 77 -8.92 -1.99 9.24
CA GLY A 77 -10.03 -2.22 8.34
C GLY A 77 -11.18 -2.93 9.03
N THR A 78 -12.29 -3.05 8.31
CA THR A 78 -13.45 -3.83 8.73
C THR A 78 -13.60 -5.05 7.83
N ILE A 79 -14.51 -5.95 8.19
CA ILE A 79 -14.83 -7.11 7.35
C ILE A 79 -15.30 -6.67 5.96
N LEU A 80 -16.04 -5.56 5.89
CA LEU A 80 -16.60 -5.05 4.64
C LEU A 80 -15.66 -4.10 3.89
N LYS A 81 -14.69 -3.51 4.60
CA LYS A 81 -13.80 -2.51 4.00
C LYS A 81 -12.39 -2.62 4.58
N ALA A 82 -11.52 -3.32 3.88
CA ALA A 82 -10.11 -3.43 4.26
C ALA A 82 -9.40 -2.09 4.12
N HIS A 83 -8.36 -1.87 4.93
CA HIS A 83 -7.52 -0.69 4.80
C HIS A 83 -6.86 -0.68 3.41
N PRO A 84 -6.81 0.46 2.73
CA PRO A 84 -6.27 0.52 1.36
C PRO A 84 -4.79 0.16 1.24
N GLY A 85 -4.03 0.23 2.31
CA GLY A 85 -2.61 -0.16 2.32
C GLY A 85 -2.35 -1.62 2.59
N ARG A 86 -3.38 -2.40 2.97
CA ARG A 86 -3.23 -3.81 3.32
C ARG A 86 -2.61 -4.64 2.19
N GLU A 87 -3.05 -4.41 0.96
CA GLU A 87 -2.55 -5.15 -0.20
C GLU A 87 -1.06 -4.91 -0.43
N ALA A 88 -0.57 -3.68 -0.21
CA ALA A 88 0.85 -3.37 -0.35
C ALA A 88 1.68 -4.18 0.64
N VAL A 89 1.22 -4.31 1.89
CA VAL A 89 1.89 -5.12 2.91
C VAL A 89 1.85 -6.59 2.53
N GLU A 90 0.71 -7.09 2.08
CA GLU A 90 0.54 -8.48 1.65
C GLU A 90 1.49 -8.84 0.51
N ASN A 91 1.65 -7.94 -0.45
CA ASN A 91 2.56 -8.16 -1.59
C ASN A 91 4.00 -8.35 -1.14
N VAL A 92 4.47 -7.56 -0.16
CA VAL A 92 5.83 -7.72 0.38
C VAL A 92 5.97 -9.05 1.12
N LEU A 93 4.97 -9.45 1.90
CA LEU A 93 4.98 -10.73 2.60
C LEU A 93 5.03 -11.92 1.62
N VAL A 94 4.31 -11.83 0.51
CA VAL A 94 4.32 -12.86 -0.54
C VAL A 94 5.66 -12.87 -1.27
N GLU A 95 6.22 -11.71 -1.61
CA GLU A 95 7.54 -11.61 -2.25
C GLU A 95 8.65 -12.24 -1.40
N ARG A 96 8.55 -12.12 -0.07
CA ARG A 96 9.51 -12.71 0.86
C ARG A 96 9.23 -14.19 1.16
N ASN A 97 8.17 -14.76 0.58
CA ASN A 97 7.73 -16.14 0.81
C ASN A 97 7.34 -16.44 2.26
N ILE A 98 7.02 -15.40 3.05
CA ILE A 98 6.50 -15.55 4.41
C ILE A 98 5.05 -16.04 4.35
N TYR A 99 4.29 -15.56 3.36
CA TYR A 99 2.93 -15.98 3.09
C TYR A 99 2.80 -16.46 1.64
N ILE A 100 1.83 -17.32 1.40
CA ILE A 100 1.46 -17.83 0.08
C ILE A 100 0.08 -17.30 -0.24
N ARG A 101 -0.11 -16.77 -1.45
CA ARG A 101 -1.41 -16.31 -1.92
C ARG A 101 -2.19 -17.49 -2.48
N ASN A 102 -3.37 -17.74 -1.93
CA ASN A 102 -4.26 -18.79 -2.37
C ASN A 102 -5.06 -18.36 -3.61
N GLU A 103 -5.71 -19.31 -4.27
CA GLU A 103 -6.51 -19.05 -5.47
C GLU A 103 -7.67 -18.06 -5.22
N ASP A 104 -8.23 -18.08 -4.01
CA ASP A 104 -9.32 -17.18 -3.63
C ASP A 104 -8.84 -15.79 -3.19
N GLY A 105 -7.53 -15.52 -3.26
CA GLY A 105 -6.94 -14.24 -2.88
C GLY A 105 -6.55 -14.13 -1.41
N THR A 106 -6.90 -15.11 -0.59
CA THR A 106 -6.48 -15.13 0.82
C THR A 106 -5.02 -15.50 0.96
N LEU A 107 -4.41 -15.20 2.11
CA LEU A 107 -3.03 -15.53 2.40
C LEU A 107 -2.94 -16.63 3.45
N SER A 108 -2.06 -17.58 3.23
CA SER A 108 -1.71 -18.63 4.20
C SER A 108 -0.23 -18.53 4.54
N LYS A 109 0.10 -18.75 5.80
CA LYS A 109 1.49 -18.72 6.26
C LYS A 109 2.29 -19.84 5.59
N ASN A 110 3.50 -19.53 5.14
CA ASN A 110 4.38 -20.50 4.50
C ASN A 110 5.20 -21.25 5.54
N PHE A 111 4.69 -22.37 5.99
CA PHE A 111 5.34 -23.19 7.02
C PHE A 111 6.64 -23.84 6.59
N ARG A 112 6.93 -23.85 5.29
CA ARG A 112 8.19 -24.43 4.77
C ARG A 112 9.43 -23.64 5.21
N LEU A 113 9.24 -22.36 5.58
CA LEU A 113 10.34 -21.50 6.04
C LEU A 113 10.81 -21.86 7.46
N PHE A 114 10.06 -22.66 8.19
CA PHE A 114 10.30 -22.93 9.61
C PHE A 114 10.83 -24.35 9.87
N LYS A 115 11.40 -24.96 8.86
CA LYS A 115 12.05 -26.26 9.02
C LYS A 115 13.45 -26.14 9.60
#